data_86ec8300f4a26a68980cd985ef6182f5
#
_entry.id   86ec8300f4a26a68980cd985ef6182f5
#
_cell.length_a   1.000
_cell.length_b   1.000
_cell.length_c   1.000
_cell.angle_alpha   90.00
_cell.angle_beta   90.00
_cell.angle_gamma   90.00
#
_symmetry.space_group_name_H-M   'P 1'
#
loop_
_entity.id
_entity.type
_entity.pdbx_description
1 polymer ?
#
loop_
_entity_poly.entity_id
_entity_poly.type
_entity_poly.pdbx_seq_one_letter_code
_entity_poly.pdbx_strand_id
1 'polypeptide(L)'
;MLEDIIVLVSLGILLLALIWLLARMVSALRLQRAWVKGWGRLAEQYGMTFDSGYTRCSITGMYQGRIIYTLGTFRAGMVQQMTTSNYTSNTLLIKANHLPPTLRNPDEDTLFAQGFTLESGSQEFLDRLFLRRSLRERLAPLARMPGLEISLSGEELSLSTPRLYTQSDELLRFLEAMSDLARGIEDIRLVNGAQR
;
A
#
# COMPACT_ATOMS: atom_id res chain seq x y z
N MET A 1 37.87 20.04 39.80
CA MET A 1 37.58 20.83 38.59
C MET A 1 37.40 19.96 37.33
N LEU A 2 38.41 19.14 36.92
CA LEU A 2 38.29 18.30 35.72
C LEU A 2 37.25 17.20 35.89
N GLU A 3 37.19 16.56 37.01
CA GLU A 3 36.23 15.52 37.40
C GLU A 3 34.79 16.05 37.41
N ASP A 4 34.59 17.24 37.95
CA ASP A 4 33.27 17.87 38.04
C ASP A 4 32.74 18.21 36.62
N ILE A 5 33.63 18.62 35.72
CA ILE A 5 33.30 18.91 34.30
C ILE A 5 32.88 17.59 33.58
N ILE A 6 33.63 16.51 33.79
CA ILE A 6 33.33 15.19 33.22
C ILE A 6 31.97 14.68 33.71
N VAL A 7 31.68 14.80 34.98
CA VAL A 7 30.39 14.41 35.57
C VAL A 7 29.25 15.25 34.96
N LEU A 8 29.43 16.56 34.85
CA LEU A 8 28.41 17.45 34.31
C LEU A 8 28.12 17.16 32.84
N VAL A 9 29.17 16.91 32.01
CA VAL A 9 29.02 16.54 30.59
C VAL A 9 28.33 15.18 30.46
N SER A 10 28.71 14.20 31.28
CA SER A 10 28.10 12.88 31.27
C SER A 10 26.61 12.93 31.65
N LEU A 11 26.25 13.74 32.64
CA LEU A 11 24.85 13.98 33.01
C LEU A 11 24.05 14.65 31.91
N GLY A 12 24.65 15.62 31.23
CA GLY A 12 24.05 16.30 30.07
C GLY A 12 23.75 15.35 28.91
N ILE A 13 24.70 14.47 28.57
CA ILE A 13 24.53 13.45 27.53
C ILE A 13 23.40 12.47 27.90
N LEU A 14 23.37 12.04 29.16
CA LEU A 14 22.36 11.11 29.66
C LEU A 14 20.97 11.74 29.64
N LEU A 15 20.86 13.02 30.00
CA LEU A 15 19.60 13.78 29.92
C LEU A 15 19.11 13.91 28.46
N LEU A 16 20.00 14.26 27.53
CA LEU A 16 19.67 14.35 26.12
C LEU A 16 19.22 13.00 25.54
N ALA A 17 19.88 11.91 25.90
CA ALA A 17 19.50 10.56 25.51
C ALA A 17 18.11 10.18 26.05
N LEU A 18 17.81 10.54 27.30
CA LEU A 18 16.50 10.31 27.90
C LEU A 18 15.40 11.11 27.21
N ILE A 19 15.63 12.39 26.92
CA ILE A 19 14.68 13.24 26.19
C ILE A 19 14.42 12.66 24.80
N TRP A 20 15.47 12.24 24.08
CA TRP A 20 15.34 11.62 22.78
C TRP A 20 14.53 10.32 22.83
N LEU A 21 14.78 9.46 23.84
CA LEU A 21 14.05 8.22 24.04
C LEU A 21 12.56 8.48 24.32
N LEU A 22 12.26 9.45 25.19
CA LEU A 22 10.88 9.86 25.51
C LEU A 22 10.15 10.41 24.26
N ALA A 23 10.81 11.26 23.49
CA ALA A 23 10.25 11.80 22.25
C ALA A 23 9.92 10.68 21.26
N ARG A 24 10.79 9.69 21.13
CA ARG A 24 10.60 8.52 20.28
C ARG A 24 9.46 7.63 20.75
N MET A 25 9.33 7.43 22.08
CA MET A 25 8.23 6.68 22.67
C MET A 25 6.87 7.38 22.44
N VAL A 26 6.80 8.69 22.63
CA VAL A 26 5.58 9.48 22.37
C VAL A 26 5.19 9.41 20.88
N SER A 27 6.16 9.50 19.98
CA SER A 27 5.92 9.40 18.54
C SER A 27 5.38 8.01 18.17
N ALA A 28 5.93 6.94 18.74
CA ALA A 28 5.46 5.57 18.54
C ALA A 28 4.01 5.38 19.03
N LEU A 29 3.69 5.91 20.22
CA LEU A 29 2.35 5.84 20.78
C LEU A 29 1.32 6.62 19.93
N ARG A 30 1.69 7.80 19.41
CA ARG A 30 0.83 8.59 18.54
C ARG A 30 0.53 7.83 17.24
N LEU A 31 1.54 7.22 16.64
CA LEU A 31 1.39 6.44 15.42
C LEU A 31 0.53 5.19 15.66
N GLN A 32 0.76 4.48 16.76
CA GLN A 32 -0.07 3.34 17.14
C GLN A 32 -1.55 3.72 17.31
N ARG A 33 -1.83 4.85 17.96
CA ARG A 33 -3.21 5.35 18.09
C ARG A 33 -3.83 5.70 16.73
N ALA A 34 -3.05 6.29 15.82
CA ALA A 34 -3.51 6.59 14.46
C ALA A 34 -3.83 5.29 13.68
N TRP A 35 -3.03 4.24 13.82
CA TRP A 35 -3.32 2.94 13.21
C TRP A 35 -4.60 2.33 13.73
N VAL A 36 -4.70 2.19 15.05
CA VAL A 36 -5.89 1.60 15.69
C VAL A 36 -7.14 2.36 15.24
N LYS A 37 -7.08 3.69 15.18
CA LYS A 37 -8.21 4.51 14.77
C LYS A 37 -8.55 4.36 13.28
N GLY A 38 -7.57 4.39 12.38
CA GLY A 38 -7.80 4.34 10.94
C GLY A 38 -8.13 2.92 10.45
N TRP A 39 -7.29 1.97 10.82
CA TRP A 39 -7.43 0.58 10.40
C TRP A 39 -8.60 -0.11 11.09
N GLY A 40 -8.80 0.17 12.39
CA GLY A 40 -9.95 -0.36 13.13
C GLY A 40 -11.29 0.11 12.57
N ARG A 41 -11.41 1.38 12.20
CA ARG A 41 -12.61 1.91 11.54
C ARG A 41 -12.90 1.24 10.20
N LEU A 42 -11.86 1.05 9.38
CA LEU A 42 -12.01 0.37 8.10
C LEU A 42 -12.47 -1.08 8.31
N ALA A 43 -11.85 -1.79 9.23
CA ALA A 43 -12.21 -3.17 9.54
C ALA A 43 -13.66 -3.27 10.06
N GLU A 44 -14.06 -2.40 10.98
CA GLU A 44 -15.42 -2.33 11.50
C GLU A 44 -16.45 -2.04 10.40
N GLN A 45 -16.16 -1.07 9.52
CA GLN A 45 -17.04 -0.66 8.42
C GLN A 45 -17.34 -1.81 7.45
N TYR A 46 -16.38 -2.70 7.22
CA TYR A 46 -16.49 -3.80 6.26
C TYR A 46 -16.62 -5.19 6.92
N GLY A 47 -16.81 -5.24 8.25
CA GLY A 47 -16.94 -6.51 8.97
C GLY A 47 -15.70 -7.38 8.93
N MET A 48 -14.51 -6.76 8.89
CA MET A 48 -13.21 -7.44 8.85
C MET A 48 -12.63 -7.56 10.26
N THR A 49 -11.69 -8.48 10.42
CA THR A 49 -10.93 -8.64 11.67
C THR A 49 -9.72 -7.72 11.66
N PHE A 50 -9.57 -6.93 12.71
CA PHE A 50 -8.41 -6.08 12.95
C PHE A 50 -7.59 -6.62 14.12
N ASP A 51 -6.29 -6.81 13.91
CA ASP A 51 -5.33 -7.13 14.97
C ASP A 51 -4.23 -6.07 15.01
N SER A 52 -3.92 -5.61 16.23
CA SER A 52 -2.91 -4.58 16.45
C SER A 52 -1.90 -4.99 17.52
N GLY A 53 -0.66 -5.13 17.10
CA GLY A 53 0.50 -5.26 17.99
C GLY A 53 1.26 -3.95 18.13
N TYR A 54 2.38 -4.01 18.85
CA TYR A 54 3.21 -2.82 19.12
C TYR A 54 3.90 -2.25 17.87
N THR A 55 4.32 -3.11 16.95
CA THR A 55 5.10 -2.74 15.75
C THR A 55 4.41 -3.13 14.44
N ARG A 56 3.29 -3.83 14.51
CA ARG A 56 2.53 -4.32 13.37
C ARG A 56 1.05 -4.19 13.61
N CYS A 57 0.30 -4.05 12.53
CA CYS A 57 -1.14 -4.18 12.53
C CYS A 57 -1.57 -4.97 11.28
N SER A 58 -2.69 -5.66 11.37
CA SER A 58 -3.24 -6.39 10.23
C SER A 58 -4.75 -6.26 10.17
N ILE A 59 -5.26 -6.31 8.93
CA ILE A 59 -6.67 -6.45 8.64
C ILE A 59 -6.82 -7.72 7.81
N THR A 60 -7.77 -8.56 8.18
CA THR A 60 -8.09 -9.79 7.46
C THR A 60 -9.61 -9.91 7.31
N GLY A 61 -10.07 -10.29 6.16
CA GLY A 61 -11.50 -10.46 5.94
C GLY A 61 -11.87 -10.59 4.48
N MET A 62 -13.09 -10.21 4.15
CA MET A 62 -13.59 -10.21 2.79
C MET A 62 -13.96 -8.79 2.34
N TYR A 63 -13.55 -8.42 1.14
CA TYR A 63 -13.92 -7.18 0.48
C TYR A 63 -14.43 -7.48 -0.93
N GLN A 64 -15.69 -7.12 -1.20
CA GLN A 64 -16.35 -7.38 -2.49
C GLN A 64 -16.21 -8.85 -2.97
N GLY A 65 -16.37 -9.80 -2.04
CA GLY A 65 -16.31 -11.23 -2.33
C GLY A 65 -14.91 -11.83 -2.43
N ARG A 66 -13.83 -11.06 -2.16
CA ARG A 66 -12.44 -11.50 -2.19
C ARG A 66 -11.84 -11.53 -0.80
N ILE A 67 -11.02 -12.54 -0.54
CA ILE A 67 -10.23 -12.59 0.69
C ILE A 67 -9.13 -11.55 0.59
N ILE A 68 -9.00 -10.74 1.63
CA ILE A 68 -7.95 -9.76 1.76
C ILE A 68 -7.13 -10.01 3.01
N TYR A 69 -5.86 -9.68 2.91
CA TYR A 69 -4.93 -9.58 4.01
C TYR A 69 -4.11 -8.31 3.86
N THR A 70 -4.16 -7.43 4.83
CA THR A 70 -3.35 -6.21 4.85
C THR A 70 -2.47 -6.22 6.09
N LEU A 71 -1.18 -6.08 5.91
CA LEU A 71 -0.18 -6.02 6.97
C LEU A 71 0.55 -4.68 6.91
N GLY A 72 0.53 -3.95 8.00
CA GLY A 72 1.35 -2.75 8.20
C GLY A 72 2.42 -2.98 9.24
N THR A 73 3.64 -2.56 8.95
CA THR A 73 4.76 -2.61 9.89
C THR A 73 5.47 -1.27 9.94
N PHE A 74 5.95 -0.91 11.12
CA PHE A 74 6.59 0.40 11.36
C PHE A 74 7.85 0.63 10.50
N ARG A 75 8.55 -0.44 10.11
CA ARG A 75 9.83 -0.37 9.41
C ARG A 75 9.74 -0.71 7.93
N ALA A 76 8.82 -1.59 7.55
CA ALA A 76 8.74 -2.11 6.20
C ALA A 76 7.58 -1.54 5.38
N GLY A 77 6.78 -0.62 5.98
CA GLY A 77 5.63 -0.05 5.30
C GLY A 77 4.40 -0.96 5.35
N MET A 78 3.68 -1.05 4.24
CA MET A 78 2.43 -1.79 4.15
C MET A 78 2.46 -2.77 2.98
N VAL A 79 1.92 -3.97 3.22
CA VAL A 79 1.62 -4.97 2.18
C VAL A 79 0.14 -5.30 2.27
N GLN A 80 -0.53 -5.30 1.14
CA GLN A 80 -1.92 -5.71 1.00
C GLN A 80 -2.01 -6.81 -0.05
N GLN A 81 -2.66 -7.91 0.29
CA GLN A 81 -2.88 -9.06 -0.56
C GLN A 81 -4.37 -9.23 -0.78
N MET A 82 -4.76 -9.61 -2.00
CA MET A 82 -6.14 -9.87 -2.39
C MET A 82 -6.17 -11.11 -3.30
N THR A 83 -7.08 -12.03 -3.04
CA THR A 83 -7.27 -13.17 -3.93
C THR A 83 -8.06 -12.77 -5.18
N THR A 84 -7.65 -13.29 -6.33
CA THR A 84 -8.44 -13.28 -7.57
C THR A 84 -9.24 -14.58 -7.67
N SER A 85 -10.38 -14.55 -8.33
CA SER A 85 -11.30 -15.70 -8.38
C SER A 85 -10.74 -16.90 -9.17
N ASN A 86 -9.67 -16.71 -9.92
CA ASN A 86 -9.11 -17.76 -10.76
C ASN A 86 -7.59 -17.63 -10.91
N TYR A 87 -6.89 -18.76 -11.00
CA TYR A 87 -5.46 -18.83 -11.30
C TYR A 87 -5.13 -18.20 -12.66
N THR A 88 -4.05 -17.43 -12.75
CA THR A 88 -3.52 -16.90 -14.02
C THR A 88 -2.06 -17.31 -14.22
N SER A 89 -1.75 -17.72 -15.45
CA SER A 89 -0.36 -17.84 -15.90
C SER A 89 0.28 -16.49 -16.26
N ASN A 90 -0.55 -15.43 -16.42
CA ASN A 90 -0.03 -14.10 -16.67
C ASN A 90 0.53 -13.50 -15.38
N THR A 91 1.71 -12.92 -15.49
CA THR A 91 2.30 -12.09 -14.44
C THR A 91 2.03 -10.64 -14.76
N LEU A 92 1.86 -9.83 -13.72
CA LEU A 92 1.71 -8.39 -13.83
C LEU A 92 2.57 -7.73 -12.77
N LEU A 93 3.30 -6.70 -13.15
CA LEU A 93 4.05 -5.87 -12.23
C LEU A 93 3.83 -4.40 -12.62
N ILE A 94 3.32 -3.62 -11.69
CA ILE A 94 3.07 -2.18 -11.82
C ILE A 94 3.94 -1.49 -10.77
N LYS A 95 4.88 -0.66 -11.21
CA LYS A 95 5.75 0.12 -10.31
C LYS A 95 5.45 1.59 -10.47
N ALA A 96 5.22 2.28 -9.36
CA ALA A 96 5.10 3.73 -9.39
C ALA A 96 6.46 4.37 -9.64
N ASN A 97 6.52 5.20 -10.68
CA ASN A 97 7.70 5.96 -11.07
C ASN A 97 7.90 7.18 -10.17
N HIS A 98 9.11 7.70 -10.14
CA HIS A 98 9.35 9.00 -9.55
C HIS A 98 8.89 10.10 -10.50
N LEU A 99 7.72 10.68 -10.22
CA LEU A 99 7.15 11.74 -11.06
C LEU A 99 8.00 13.02 -10.97
N PRO A 100 8.33 13.65 -12.11
CA PRO A 100 9.09 14.90 -12.09
C PRO A 100 8.25 16.03 -11.49
N PRO A 101 8.89 16.96 -10.74
CA PRO A 101 8.17 18.06 -10.09
C PRO A 101 7.51 19.04 -11.06
N THR A 102 7.86 18.96 -12.35
CA THR A 102 7.27 19.74 -13.44
C THR A 102 5.87 19.29 -13.80
N LEU A 103 5.48 18.09 -13.43
CA LEU A 103 4.14 17.54 -13.68
C LEU A 103 3.12 18.14 -12.69
N ARG A 104 2.75 19.40 -12.90
CA ARG A 104 1.71 20.07 -12.11
C ARG A 104 0.35 19.79 -12.72
N ASN A 105 -0.52 19.10 -11.97
CA ASN A 105 -1.93 18.80 -12.35
C ASN A 105 -2.08 18.13 -13.73
N PRO A 106 -1.39 17.00 -14.01
CA PRO A 106 -1.63 16.24 -15.21
C PRO A 106 -3.04 15.65 -15.18
N ASP A 107 -3.63 15.46 -16.37
CA ASP A 107 -4.83 14.61 -16.48
C ASP A 107 -4.52 13.16 -16.05
N GLU A 108 -5.56 12.39 -15.78
CA GLU A 108 -5.42 11.03 -15.22
C GLU A 108 -4.74 10.06 -16.19
N ASP A 109 -4.96 10.19 -17.48
CA ASP A 109 -4.31 9.35 -18.51
C ASP A 109 -2.81 9.65 -18.58
N THR A 110 -2.43 10.93 -18.57
CA THR A 110 -1.02 11.36 -18.51
C THR A 110 -0.36 10.91 -17.21
N LEU A 111 -1.07 11.05 -16.08
CA LEU A 111 -0.57 10.63 -14.77
C LEU A 111 -0.36 9.11 -14.72
N PHE A 112 -1.27 8.33 -15.30
CA PHE A 112 -1.14 6.89 -15.40
C PHE A 112 0.05 6.51 -16.30
N ALA A 113 0.13 7.07 -17.52
CA ALA A 113 1.15 6.71 -18.51
C ALA A 113 2.58 7.06 -18.05
N GLN A 114 2.77 8.17 -17.38
CA GLN A 114 4.09 8.59 -16.89
C GLN A 114 4.38 8.11 -15.46
N GLY A 115 3.34 7.87 -14.69
CA GLY A 115 3.42 7.50 -13.29
C GLY A 115 3.70 6.03 -13.02
N PHE A 116 3.54 5.16 -14.02
CA PHE A 116 3.76 3.73 -13.84
C PHE A 116 4.67 3.13 -14.90
N THR A 117 5.51 2.20 -14.45
CA THR A 117 6.15 1.19 -15.31
C THR A 117 5.34 -0.08 -15.22
N LEU A 118 4.94 -0.62 -16.37
CA LEU A 118 4.13 -1.82 -16.50
C LEU A 118 4.96 -2.94 -17.10
N GLU A 119 5.01 -4.07 -16.43
CA GLU A 119 5.71 -5.27 -16.88
C GLU A 119 4.75 -6.47 -16.84
N SER A 120 4.73 -7.29 -17.88
CA SER A 120 3.96 -8.53 -17.93
C SER A 120 4.59 -9.52 -18.89
N GLY A 121 4.32 -10.80 -18.70
CA GLY A 121 4.68 -11.84 -19.65
C GLY A 121 3.91 -11.77 -20.98
N SER A 122 2.85 -10.96 -21.07
CA SER A 122 2.02 -10.79 -22.27
C SER A 122 1.64 -9.33 -22.48
N GLN A 123 2.10 -8.75 -23.58
CA GLN A 123 1.72 -7.39 -23.98
C GLN A 123 0.21 -7.30 -24.28
N GLU A 124 -0.35 -8.31 -24.95
CA GLU A 124 -1.79 -8.37 -25.22
C GLU A 124 -2.64 -8.32 -23.96
N PHE A 125 -2.18 -8.97 -22.88
CA PHE A 125 -2.84 -8.92 -21.58
C PHE A 125 -2.82 -7.49 -21.01
N LEU A 126 -1.69 -6.79 -21.06
CA LEU A 126 -1.59 -5.40 -20.63
C LEU A 126 -2.51 -4.48 -21.42
N ASP A 127 -2.47 -4.59 -22.76
CA ASP A 127 -3.27 -3.75 -23.65
C ASP A 127 -4.76 -3.92 -23.36
N ARG A 128 -5.24 -5.15 -23.20
CA ARG A 128 -6.64 -5.45 -22.87
C ARG A 128 -7.02 -4.95 -21.47
N LEU A 129 -6.14 -5.13 -20.47
CA LEU A 129 -6.39 -4.72 -19.10
C LEU A 129 -6.51 -3.19 -18.98
N PHE A 130 -5.58 -2.47 -19.57
CA PHE A 130 -5.52 -1.02 -19.49
C PHE A 130 -6.25 -0.27 -20.63
N LEU A 131 -6.93 -0.99 -21.52
CA LEU A 131 -7.91 -0.38 -22.43
C LEU A 131 -9.06 0.27 -21.65
N ARG A 132 -9.35 -0.22 -20.45
CA ARG A 132 -10.42 0.31 -19.59
C ARG A 132 -9.98 1.62 -18.95
N ARG A 133 -10.56 2.71 -19.41
CA ARG A 133 -10.28 4.04 -18.86
C ARG A 133 -10.56 4.12 -17.37
N SER A 134 -11.66 3.54 -16.88
CA SER A 134 -12.03 3.55 -15.46
C SER A 134 -10.95 2.92 -14.56
N LEU A 135 -10.24 1.88 -15.02
CA LEU A 135 -9.15 1.27 -14.28
C LEU A 135 -7.92 2.21 -14.22
N ARG A 136 -7.58 2.87 -15.34
CA ARG A 136 -6.49 3.85 -15.35
C ARG A 136 -6.79 5.04 -14.44
N GLU A 137 -7.99 5.58 -14.49
CA GLU A 137 -8.46 6.65 -13.60
C GLU A 137 -8.37 6.27 -12.12
N ARG A 138 -8.70 5.01 -11.78
CA ARG A 138 -8.62 4.52 -10.41
C ARG A 138 -7.17 4.33 -9.94
N LEU A 139 -6.27 3.89 -10.80
CA LEU A 139 -4.86 3.69 -10.48
C LEU A 139 -4.05 4.99 -10.50
N ALA A 140 -4.40 5.94 -11.35
CA ALA A 140 -3.64 7.18 -11.55
C ALA A 140 -3.26 7.92 -10.24
N PRO A 141 -4.15 8.09 -9.24
CA PRO A 141 -3.79 8.73 -7.99
C PRO A 141 -2.68 8.00 -7.22
N LEU A 142 -2.57 6.67 -7.39
CA LEU A 142 -1.56 5.85 -6.72
C LEU A 142 -0.15 6.08 -7.29
N ALA A 143 -0.03 6.60 -8.52
CA ALA A 143 1.26 6.96 -9.12
C ALA A 143 2.02 8.04 -8.31
N ARG A 144 1.33 8.81 -7.48
CA ARG A 144 1.94 9.81 -6.59
C ARG A 144 2.53 9.21 -5.31
N MET A 145 2.41 7.89 -5.14
CA MET A 145 2.89 7.19 -3.95
C MET A 145 4.25 6.56 -4.23
N PRO A 146 5.35 7.16 -3.78
CA PRO A 146 6.69 6.69 -4.12
C PRO A 146 6.97 5.30 -3.57
N GLY A 147 7.51 4.43 -4.42
CA GLY A 147 7.85 3.05 -4.08
C GLY A 147 6.64 2.12 -3.96
N LEU A 148 5.46 2.53 -4.45
CA LEU A 148 4.32 1.62 -4.57
C LEU A 148 4.60 0.62 -5.69
N GLU A 149 4.32 -0.63 -5.40
CA GLU A 149 4.42 -1.75 -6.33
C GLU A 149 3.17 -2.62 -6.21
N ILE A 150 2.58 -2.99 -7.35
CA ILE A 150 1.48 -3.95 -7.43
C ILE A 150 1.95 -5.12 -8.29
N SER A 151 1.80 -6.33 -7.78
CA SER A 151 2.18 -7.55 -8.49
C SER A 151 1.05 -8.58 -8.50
N LEU A 152 0.96 -9.33 -9.60
CA LEU A 152 0.06 -10.46 -9.74
C LEU A 152 0.88 -11.73 -10.00
N SER A 153 0.63 -12.75 -9.20
CA SER A 153 1.22 -14.08 -9.37
C SER A 153 0.20 -15.15 -9.01
N GLY A 154 -0.17 -15.96 -9.99
CA GLY A 154 -1.20 -17.00 -9.79
C GLY A 154 -2.58 -16.40 -9.48
N GLU A 155 -3.06 -16.61 -8.27
CA GLU A 155 -4.34 -16.09 -7.76
C GLU A 155 -4.16 -14.91 -6.81
N GLU A 156 -2.92 -14.50 -6.55
CA GLU A 156 -2.61 -13.48 -5.57
C GLU A 156 -2.24 -12.17 -6.25
N LEU A 157 -3.01 -11.14 -5.95
CA LEU A 157 -2.71 -9.75 -6.27
C LEU A 157 -2.17 -9.09 -5.01
N SER A 158 -0.94 -8.61 -5.06
CA SER A 158 -0.23 -7.99 -3.94
C SER A 158 0.08 -6.52 -4.23
N LEU A 159 -0.15 -5.64 -3.28
CA LEU A 159 0.27 -4.25 -3.29
C LEU A 159 1.24 -4.03 -2.14
N SER A 160 2.40 -3.47 -2.43
CA SER A 160 3.38 -3.10 -1.41
C SER A 160 3.74 -1.62 -1.51
N THR A 161 4.02 -1.02 -0.35
CA THR A 161 4.51 0.36 -0.26
C THR A 161 5.44 0.51 0.94
N PRO A 162 6.57 1.24 0.79
CA PRO A 162 7.50 1.45 1.88
C PRO A 162 6.97 2.39 2.97
N ARG A 163 5.84 3.05 2.70
CA ARG A 163 5.17 3.91 3.66
C ARG A 163 4.00 3.19 4.32
N LEU A 164 3.80 3.50 5.58
CA LEU A 164 2.65 3.07 6.32
C LEU A 164 1.56 4.14 6.25
N TYR A 165 0.41 3.76 5.77
CA TYR A 165 -0.78 4.61 5.70
C TYR A 165 -1.66 4.33 6.91
N THR A 166 -2.10 5.37 7.58
CA THR A 166 -2.85 5.27 8.85
C THR A 166 -4.29 5.73 8.74
N GLN A 167 -4.64 6.41 7.64
CA GLN A 167 -5.98 6.92 7.42
C GLN A 167 -6.85 5.88 6.72
N SER A 168 -8.08 5.71 7.18
CA SER A 168 -9.05 4.77 6.59
C SER A 168 -9.30 5.03 5.10
N ASP A 169 -9.37 6.30 4.70
CA ASP A 169 -9.66 6.69 3.32
C ASP A 169 -8.51 6.32 2.35
N GLU A 170 -7.27 6.40 2.82
CA GLU A 170 -6.11 5.97 2.03
C GLU A 170 -6.12 4.45 1.85
N LEU A 171 -6.38 3.71 2.93
CA LEU A 171 -6.49 2.25 2.88
C LEU A 171 -7.65 1.79 1.99
N LEU A 172 -8.78 2.51 2.04
CA LEU A 172 -9.93 2.22 1.19
C LEU A 172 -9.59 2.41 -0.29
N ARG A 173 -8.87 3.47 -0.65
CA ARG A 173 -8.40 3.67 -2.04
C ARG A 173 -7.56 2.51 -2.55
N PHE A 174 -6.68 1.95 -1.71
CA PHE A 174 -5.92 0.75 -2.10
C PHE A 174 -6.83 -0.46 -2.31
N LEU A 175 -7.77 -0.69 -1.39
CA LEU A 175 -8.74 -1.79 -1.51
C LEU A 175 -9.58 -1.68 -2.78
N GLU A 176 -10.09 -0.50 -3.08
CA GLU A 176 -10.87 -0.23 -4.29
C GLU A 176 -10.04 -0.45 -5.56
N ALA A 177 -8.82 0.11 -5.61
CA ALA A 177 -7.92 -0.03 -6.75
C ALA A 177 -7.56 -1.51 -7.01
N MET A 178 -7.25 -2.25 -5.95
CA MET A 178 -6.96 -3.69 -6.01
C MET A 178 -8.18 -4.49 -6.46
N SER A 179 -9.37 -4.17 -5.95
CA SER A 179 -10.61 -4.85 -6.35
C SER A 179 -10.98 -4.60 -7.81
N ASP A 180 -10.82 -3.36 -8.29
CA ASP A 180 -11.07 -3.03 -9.70
C ASP A 180 -10.06 -3.68 -10.63
N LEU A 181 -8.78 -3.75 -10.21
CA LEU A 181 -7.74 -4.45 -10.94
C LEU A 181 -8.01 -5.96 -11.00
N ALA A 182 -8.38 -6.58 -9.88
CA ALA A 182 -8.75 -7.99 -9.83
C ALA A 182 -9.93 -8.30 -10.76
N ARG A 183 -10.98 -7.47 -10.75
CA ARG A 183 -12.12 -7.58 -11.65
C ARG A 183 -11.70 -7.45 -13.12
N GLY A 184 -10.85 -6.47 -13.43
CA GLY A 184 -10.31 -6.29 -14.78
C GLY A 184 -9.58 -7.53 -15.29
N ILE A 185 -8.77 -8.16 -14.44
CA ILE A 185 -8.05 -9.40 -14.75
C ILE A 185 -9.02 -10.56 -14.99
N GLU A 186 -10.04 -10.71 -14.16
CA GLU A 186 -11.05 -11.77 -14.26
C GLU A 186 -11.87 -11.66 -15.54
N ASP A 187 -12.28 -10.46 -15.92
CA ASP A 187 -13.08 -10.21 -17.13
C ASP A 187 -12.33 -10.53 -18.42
N ILE A 188 -11.02 -10.28 -18.49
CA ILE A 188 -10.21 -10.65 -19.66
C ILE A 188 -10.22 -12.17 -19.90
N ARG A 189 -10.30 -12.96 -18.82
CA ARG A 189 -10.30 -14.43 -18.89
C ARG A 189 -11.61 -15.00 -19.38
N LEU A 190 -12.73 -14.43 -18.93
CA LEU A 190 -14.04 -14.89 -19.37
C LEU A 190 -14.16 -14.81 -20.89
N VAL A 191 -13.59 -13.78 -21.51
CA VAL A 191 -13.57 -13.62 -22.97
C VAL A 191 -12.72 -14.71 -23.65
N ASN A 192 -11.56 -15.06 -23.09
CA ASN A 192 -10.67 -16.07 -23.67
C ASN A 192 -11.18 -17.51 -23.45
N GLY A 193 -11.93 -17.74 -22.37
CA GLY A 193 -12.56 -19.05 -22.08
C GLY A 193 -13.77 -19.37 -22.93
N ALA A 194 -14.48 -18.35 -23.43
CA ALA A 194 -15.64 -18.50 -24.29
C ALA A 194 -15.30 -18.79 -25.77
N GLN A 195 -14.02 -18.70 -26.15
CA GLN A 195 -13.51 -18.94 -27.50
C GLN A 195 -12.90 -20.33 -27.69
N ARG A 196 -12.96 -21.19 -26.70
CA ARG A 196 -12.53 -22.60 -26.77
C ARG A 196 -13.75 -23.50 -26.63
#